data_80710576caf1c1f4970a93cf132c6749
#
_entry.id   80710576caf1c1f4970a93cf132c6749
#
_cell.length_a   1.000
_cell.length_b   1.000
_cell.length_c   1.000
_cell.angle_alpha   90.00
_cell.angle_beta   90.00
_cell.angle_gamma   90.00
#
_symmetry.space_group_name_H-M   'P 1'
#
loop_
_entity.id
_entity.type
_entity.pdbx_description
1 polymer ?
#
loop_
_entity_poly.entity_id
_entity_poly.type
_entity_poly.pdbx_seq_one_letter_code
_entity_poly.pdbx_strand_id
1 'polypeptide(L)'
;MRRSVARLLTIPAAAAVATGTALAAASPAFADVTDTGGSATVTEPFSYIAQLAKAGAVQVPLPPAMASVDTTNKVVNTTFPVTGGNADATTLSGTLNLGGSLKVITRKGRVTLTNVTYSMDSETINATPAGSSTPIALLDLGGAIVVTPNGTSQSVTASELDVDPAGAAYLDSALHTSAFVAGQNAGSFSASWTVSGS
;
A
#
# COMPACT_ATOMS: atom_id res chain seq x y z
N MET A 1 19.59 1.63 9.70
CA MET A 1 19.49 0.41 10.55
C MET A 1 18.20 -0.30 10.15
N ARG A 2 18.31 -1.42 9.46
CA ARG A 2 17.14 -2.22 9.04
C ARG A 2 16.60 -2.96 10.28
N ARG A 3 15.38 -2.65 10.70
CA ARG A 3 14.68 -3.40 11.74
C ARG A 3 14.02 -4.62 11.06
N SER A 4 14.52 -5.81 11.40
CA SER A 4 13.86 -7.07 11.00
C SER A 4 12.61 -7.25 11.85
N VAL A 5 11.46 -7.20 11.21
CA VAL A 5 10.17 -7.53 11.83
C VAL A 5 10.03 -9.05 11.83
N ALA A 6 9.92 -9.66 13.01
CA ALA A 6 9.72 -11.10 13.15
C ALA A 6 8.29 -11.46 12.74
N ARG A 7 8.15 -12.22 11.68
CA ARG A 7 6.86 -12.81 11.23
C ARG A 7 6.57 -14.06 12.04
N LEU A 8 5.45 -14.09 12.76
CA LEU A 8 4.90 -15.33 13.31
C LEU A 8 3.98 -15.97 12.26
N LEU A 9 4.52 -16.96 11.56
CA LEU A 9 3.73 -17.86 10.73
C LEU A 9 3.35 -19.09 11.57
N THR A 10 2.08 -19.23 11.96
CA THR A 10 1.57 -20.44 12.58
C THR A 10 1.02 -21.37 11.49
N ILE A 11 1.80 -22.39 11.12
CA ILE A 11 1.36 -23.46 10.22
C ILE A 11 1.09 -24.70 11.10
N PRO A 12 -0.09 -25.33 11.03
CA PRO A 12 -0.29 -26.62 11.69
C PRO A 12 0.45 -27.72 10.93
N ALA A 13 1.35 -28.42 11.63
CA ALA A 13 2.09 -29.56 11.11
C ALA A 13 1.19 -30.79 11.01
N ALA A 14 0.98 -31.29 9.82
CA ALA A 14 0.53 -32.67 9.58
C ALA A 14 1.68 -33.46 8.96
N ALA A 15 2.24 -34.40 9.72
CA ALA A 15 3.28 -35.29 9.26
C ALA A 15 2.66 -36.47 8.48
N ALA A 16 3.10 -36.63 7.24
CA ALA A 16 2.92 -37.88 6.51
C ALA A 16 4.25 -38.29 5.81
N VAL A 17 4.79 -39.39 6.22
CA VAL A 17 5.95 -40.04 5.61
C VAL A 17 5.48 -40.82 4.39
N ALA A 18 6.07 -40.59 3.21
CA ALA A 18 5.97 -41.48 2.06
C ALA A 18 7.25 -41.44 1.21
N THR A 19 7.70 -42.62 0.90
CA THR A 19 8.90 -43.07 0.20
C THR A 19 8.98 -42.61 -1.26
N GLY A 20 10.23 -42.36 -1.69
CA GLY A 20 10.61 -41.70 -2.93
C GLY A 20 10.15 -42.32 -4.26
N THR A 21 9.94 -41.41 -5.18
CA THR A 21 10.25 -41.48 -6.61
C THR A 21 10.58 -40.08 -7.06
N ALA A 22 11.75 -39.89 -7.68
CA ALA A 22 12.16 -38.62 -8.26
C ALA A 22 11.26 -38.28 -9.46
N LEU A 23 10.20 -37.54 -9.22
CA LEU A 23 9.49 -36.84 -10.27
C LEU A 23 10.18 -35.47 -10.44
N ALA A 24 10.66 -35.22 -11.67
CA ALA A 24 11.05 -33.85 -12.07
C ALA A 24 9.88 -32.95 -11.74
N ALA A 25 10.04 -32.10 -10.72
CA ALA A 25 9.07 -31.09 -10.39
C ALA A 25 9.01 -30.12 -11.57
N ALA A 26 7.99 -30.26 -12.42
CA ALA A 26 7.55 -29.14 -13.22
C ALA A 26 7.26 -28.01 -12.22
N SER A 27 7.97 -26.90 -12.34
CA SER A 27 7.62 -25.68 -11.60
C SER A 27 6.14 -25.45 -11.85
N PRO A 28 5.31 -25.27 -10.81
CA PRO A 28 3.93 -24.87 -11.04
C PRO A 28 3.99 -23.59 -11.88
N ALA A 29 3.38 -23.65 -13.07
CA ALA A 29 3.06 -22.43 -13.78
C ALA A 29 2.13 -21.68 -12.82
N PHE A 30 2.61 -20.59 -12.24
CA PHE A 30 1.76 -19.70 -11.46
C PHE A 30 0.64 -19.27 -12.42
N ALA A 31 -0.59 -19.66 -12.11
CA ALA A 31 -1.76 -19.17 -12.82
C ALA A 31 -1.67 -17.65 -12.79
N ASP A 32 -1.87 -17.03 -13.93
CA ASP A 32 -1.80 -15.56 -14.06
C ASP A 32 -2.98 -15.00 -13.26
N VAL A 33 -2.72 -14.64 -11.99
CA VAL A 33 -3.73 -14.12 -11.08
C VAL A 33 -3.99 -12.68 -11.51
N THR A 34 -5.24 -12.41 -11.86
CA THR A 34 -5.66 -11.06 -12.21
C THR A 34 -6.60 -10.52 -11.14
N ASP A 35 -6.26 -9.38 -10.58
CA ASP A 35 -7.09 -8.71 -9.58
C ASP A 35 -8.27 -8.01 -10.25
N THR A 36 -9.48 -8.32 -9.76
CA THR A 36 -10.72 -7.78 -10.31
C THR A 36 -11.55 -7.16 -9.20
N GLY A 37 -11.48 -5.84 -9.06
CA GLY A 37 -12.30 -5.12 -8.10
C GLY A 37 -11.82 -5.20 -6.65
N GLY A 38 -12.43 -4.37 -5.83
CA GLY A 38 -12.06 -4.18 -4.44
C GLY A 38 -11.71 -2.73 -4.12
N SER A 39 -11.15 -2.50 -2.95
CA SER A 39 -10.72 -1.16 -2.53
C SER A 39 -9.53 -1.21 -1.59
N ALA A 40 -8.74 -0.15 -1.61
CA ALA A 40 -7.68 0.12 -0.66
C ALA A 40 -7.98 1.44 0.07
N THR A 41 -7.80 1.47 1.37
CA THR A 41 -8.07 2.65 2.20
C THR A 41 -6.82 3.00 3.03
N VAL A 42 -6.39 4.23 2.90
CA VAL A 42 -5.42 4.89 3.78
C VAL A 42 -6.21 5.67 4.83
N THR A 43 -5.97 5.38 6.09
CA THR A 43 -6.63 6.04 7.22
C THR A 43 -5.62 6.91 7.95
N GLU A 44 -5.76 8.23 7.82
CA GLU A 44 -4.84 9.24 8.36
C GLU A 44 -5.44 9.90 9.61
N PRO A 45 -4.76 9.89 10.77
CA PRO A 45 -5.26 10.56 11.97
C PRO A 45 -5.23 12.10 11.80
N PHE A 46 -6.17 12.80 12.44
CA PHE A 46 -6.21 14.27 12.39
C PHE A 46 -4.93 14.93 12.89
N SER A 47 -4.17 14.27 13.76
CA SER A 47 -2.86 14.74 14.20
C SER A 47 -1.86 14.86 13.05
N TYR A 48 -1.81 13.86 12.17
CA TYR A 48 -0.96 13.88 10.98
C TYR A 48 -1.42 14.97 9.99
N ILE A 49 -2.71 15.01 9.68
CA ILE A 49 -3.29 16.06 8.81
C ILE A 49 -3.02 17.48 9.37
N ALA A 50 -3.12 17.65 10.69
CA ALA A 50 -2.83 18.93 11.33
C ALA A 50 -1.34 19.31 11.25
N GLN A 51 -0.43 18.35 11.30
CA GLN A 51 1.01 18.60 11.09
C GLN A 51 1.29 19.07 9.66
N LEU A 52 0.73 18.37 8.66
CA LEU A 52 0.83 18.78 7.26
C LEU A 52 0.27 20.19 7.04
N ALA A 53 -0.91 20.47 7.60
CA ALA A 53 -1.54 21.78 7.49
C ALA A 53 -0.71 22.90 8.15
N LYS A 54 -0.08 22.65 9.31
CA LYS A 54 0.85 23.60 9.95
C LYS A 54 2.07 23.91 9.07
N ALA A 55 2.57 22.91 8.36
CA ALA A 55 3.64 23.07 7.38
C ALA A 55 3.14 23.68 6.05
N GLY A 56 1.85 23.94 5.94
CA GLY A 56 1.22 24.53 4.75
C GLY A 56 1.01 23.55 3.61
N ALA A 57 1.02 22.24 3.90
CA ALA A 57 0.77 21.18 2.94
C ALA A 57 -0.67 20.65 3.09
N VAL A 58 -1.32 20.35 1.96
CA VAL A 58 -2.65 19.76 1.89
C VAL A 58 -2.62 18.63 0.86
N GLN A 59 -3.22 17.50 1.21
CA GLN A 59 -3.41 16.37 0.32
C GLN A 59 -4.87 16.33 -0.18
N VAL A 60 -5.05 16.07 -1.46
CA VAL A 60 -6.37 16.01 -2.11
C VAL A 60 -6.42 14.78 -3.01
N PRO A 61 -7.23 13.77 -2.69
CA PRO A 61 -7.46 12.67 -3.62
C PRO A 61 -8.22 13.16 -4.86
N LEU A 62 -7.88 12.61 -6.00
CA LEU A 62 -8.52 12.90 -7.28
C LEU A 62 -9.28 11.66 -7.78
N PRO A 63 -10.46 11.83 -8.37
CA PRO A 63 -11.28 10.72 -8.83
C PRO A 63 -10.51 9.71 -9.70
N PRO A 64 -10.85 8.42 -9.57
CA PRO A 64 -11.93 7.85 -8.75
C PRO A 64 -11.59 7.66 -7.26
N ALA A 65 -10.41 8.09 -6.77
CA ALA A 65 -10.13 8.09 -5.34
C ALA A 65 -11.02 9.12 -4.61
N MET A 66 -11.44 8.77 -3.39
CA MET A 66 -12.38 9.56 -2.60
C MET A 66 -11.87 9.74 -1.18
N ALA A 67 -12.12 10.90 -0.59
CA ALA A 67 -11.89 11.14 0.84
C ALA A 67 -13.21 11.16 1.59
N SER A 68 -13.19 10.62 2.81
CA SER A 68 -14.25 10.77 3.80
C SER A 68 -13.66 11.12 5.17
N VAL A 69 -14.40 11.88 5.96
CA VAL A 69 -13.97 12.34 7.28
C VAL A 69 -14.78 11.61 8.33
N ASP A 70 -14.12 10.89 9.23
CA ASP A 70 -14.72 10.30 10.42
C ASP A 70 -14.38 11.16 11.65
N THR A 71 -15.32 11.97 12.05
CA THR A 71 -15.16 12.88 13.19
C THR A 71 -15.20 12.16 14.54
N THR A 72 -15.80 10.97 14.60
CA THR A 72 -15.88 10.15 15.81
C THR A 72 -14.50 9.57 16.13
N ASN A 73 -13.86 8.98 15.14
CA ASN A 73 -12.53 8.38 15.29
C ASN A 73 -11.40 9.40 15.01
N LYS A 74 -11.75 10.62 14.59
CA LYS A 74 -10.80 11.70 14.26
C LYS A 74 -9.79 11.30 13.19
N VAL A 75 -10.28 10.72 12.11
CA VAL A 75 -9.48 10.28 10.96
C VAL A 75 -10.05 10.78 9.64
N VAL A 76 -9.19 10.86 8.64
CA VAL A 76 -9.56 11.01 7.23
C VAL A 76 -9.25 9.70 6.54
N ASN A 77 -10.23 9.14 5.85
CA ASN A 77 -10.08 7.93 5.06
C ASN A 77 -9.98 8.33 3.59
N THR A 78 -8.89 7.96 2.94
CA THR A 78 -8.74 8.07 1.48
C THR A 78 -8.87 6.68 0.88
N THR A 79 -9.94 6.46 0.11
CA THR A 79 -10.25 5.17 -0.51
C THR A 79 -9.99 5.21 -2.00
N PHE A 80 -9.24 4.22 -2.47
CA PHE A 80 -8.91 3.98 -3.87
C PHE A 80 -9.59 2.69 -4.33
N PRO A 81 -10.33 2.66 -5.43
CA PRO A 81 -10.80 1.42 -6.01
C PRO A 81 -9.62 0.60 -6.56
N VAL A 82 -9.66 -0.72 -6.40
CA VAL A 82 -8.73 -1.61 -7.08
C VAL A 82 -9.15 -1.72 -8.54
N THR A 83 -8.24 -1.43 -9.46
CA THR A 83 -8.50 -1.40 -10.90
C THR A 83 -7.83 -2.54 -11.66
N GLY A 84 -7.05 -3.35 -10.97
CA GLY A 84 -6.33 -4.49 -11.51
C GLY A 84 -5.08 -4.78 -10.70
N GLY A 85 -4.23 -5.64 -11.25
CA GLY A 85 -2.99 -6.07 -10.61
C GLY A 85 -2.81 -7.57 -10.68
N ASN A 86 -1.86 -8.06 -9.91
CA ASN A 86 -1.54 -9.48 -9.77
C ASN A 86 -1.12 -9.84 -8.33
N ALA A 87 -1.66 -9.11 -7.36
CA ALA A 87 -1.36 -9.36 -5.96
C ALA A 87 -1.95 -10.68 -5.49
N ASP A 88 -1.13 -11.51 -4.86
CA ASP A 88 -1.54 -12.79 -4.31
C ASP A 88 -1.17 -12.88 -2.82
N ALA A 89 -2.18 -12.88 -1.97
CA ALA A 89 -2.03 -13.01 -0.54
C ALA A 89 -1.50 -14.38 -0.10
N THR A 90 -1.59 -15.41 -0.96
CA THR A 90 -1.08 -16.74 -0.67
C THR A 90 0.45 -16.80 -0.81
N THR A 91 0.97 -16.15 -1.84
CA THR A 91 2.41 -16.08 -2.13
C THR A 91 3.08 -14.84 -1.54
N LEU A 92 2.29 -13.89 -1.03
CA LEU A 92 2.75 -12.60 -0.51
C LEU A 92 3.54 -11.81 -1.56
N SER A 93 3.07 -11.82 -2.80
CA SER A 93 3.76 -11.20 -3.93
C SER A 93 2.81 -10.46 -4.86
N GLY A 94 3.37 -9.65 -5.74
CA GLY A 94 2.64 -8.92 -6.75
C GLY A 94 2.19 -7.53 -6.33
N THR A 95 1.34 -6.93 -7.14
CA THR A 95 0.99 -5.51 -7.03
C THR A 95 -0.49 -5.29 -7.29
N LEU A 96 -1.15 -4.48 -6.43
CA LEU A 96 -2.49 -3.92 -6.69
C LEU A 96 -2.36 -2.58 -7.41
N ASN A 97 -3.09 -2.41 -8.49
CA ASN A 97 -3.26 -1.12 -9.14
C ASN A 97 -4.46 -0.39 -8.54
N LEU A 98 -4.22 0.81 -8.04
CA LEU A 98 -5.20 1.61 -7.32
C LEU A 98 -5.66 2.77 -8.20
N GLY A 99 -6.96 2.86 -8.41
CA GLY A 99 -7.56 3.89 -9.26
C GLY A 99 -7.58 5.26 -8.58
N GLY A 100 -7.33 6.29 -9.36
CA GLY A 100 -7.26 7.66 -8.88
C GLY A 100 -5.84 8.19 -8.77
N SER A 101 -5.72 9.33 -8.14
CA SER A 101 -4.46 10.05 -7.97
C SER A 101 -4.48 10.82 -6.67
N LEU A 102 -3.32 11.26 -6.21
CA LEU A 102 -3.20 12.13 -5.06
C LEU A 102 -2.53 13.44 -5.48
N LYS A 103 -3.13 14.57 -5.15
CA LYS A 103 -2.53 15.89 -5.36
C LYS A 103 -2.08 16.45 -4.03
N VAL A 104 -0.80 16.81 -3.95
CA VAL A 104 -0.23 17.49 -2.78
C VAL A 104 0.06 18.94 -3.14
N ILE A 105 -0.41 19.86 -2.32
CA ILE A 105 -0.37 21.31 -2.58
C ILE A 105 0.28 21.98 -1.39
N THR A 106 1.21 22.90 -1.67
CA THR A 106 1.74 23.87 -0.71
C THR A 106 1.58 25.28 -1.26
N ARG A 107 1.92 26.29 -0.48
CA ARG A 107 1.98 27.67 -0.97
C ARG A 107 3.04 27.88 -2.06
N LYS A 108 4.05 27.00 -2.12
CA LYS A 108 5.21 27.14 -3.02
C LYS A 108 5.16 26.22 -4.24
N GLY A 109 4.30 25.20 -4.23
CA GLY A 109 4.23 24.24 -5.31
C GLY A 109 3.07 23.26 -5.20
N ARG A 110 2.96 22.43 -6.21
CA ARG A 110 1.98 21.34 -6.26
C ARG A 110 2.58 20.16 -6.99
N VAL A 111 2.28 18.96 -6.53
CA VAL A 111 2.63 17.69 -7.16
C VAL A 111 1.35 16.88 -7.36
N THR A 112 1.23 16.22 -8.50
CA THR A 112 0.20 15.21 -8.73
C THR A 112 0.89 13.86 -8.83
N LEU A 113 0.45 12.92 -8.02
CA LEU A 113 0.93 11.55 -7.94
C LEU A 113 -0.11 10.66 -8.60
N THR A 114 0.26 10.00 -9.68
CA THR A 114 -0.59 9.12 -10.51
C THR A 114 -0.11 7.68 -10.41
N ASN A 115 -0.84 6.75 -11.01
CA ASN A 115 -0.47 5.32 -11.00
C ASN A 115 -0.15 4.84 -9.58
N VAL A 116 -1.08 5.07 -8.67
CA VAL A 116 -0.93 4.62 -7.29
C VAL A 116 -0.99 3.10 -7.27
N THR A 117 -0.04 2.47 -6.61
CA THR A 117 0.04 1.00 -6.48
C THR A 117 0.40 0.61 -5.06
N TYR A 118 -0.06 -0.57 -4.65
CA TYR A 118 0.44 -1.24 -3.47
C TYR A 118 1.25 -2.47 -3.90
N SER A 119 2.51 -2.55 -3.49
CA SER A 119 3.39 -3.69 -3.73
C SER A 119 3.44 -4.59 -2.50
N MET A 120 3.06 -5.85 -2.65
CA MET A 120 3.17 -6.84 -1.57
C MET A 120 4.63 -7.26 -1.33
N ASP A 121 5.45 -7.28 -2.40
CA ASP A 121 6.86 -7.70 -2.30
C ASP A 121 7.68 -6.76 -1.42
N SER A 122 7.43 -5.46 -1.51
CA SER A 122 8.13 -4.42 -0.76
C SER A 122 7.33 -3.86 0.40
N GLU A 123 6.05 -4.22 0.53
CA GLU A 123 5.12 -3.70 1.54
C GLU A 123 5.00 -2.16 1.48
N THR A 124 4.98 -1.61 0.24
CA THR A 124 5.00 -0.16 0.01
C THR A 124 3.83 0.31 -0.83
N ILE A 125 3.39 1.53 -0.56
CA ILE A 125 2.50 2.27 -1.43
C ILE A 125 3.36 3.18 -2.31
N ASN A 126 3.29 2.96 -3.61
CA ASN A 126 4.07 3.68 -4.62
C ASN A 126 3.16 4.58 -5.44
N ALA A 127 3.71 5.63 -6.00
CA ALA A 127 3.05 6.42 -7.04
C ALA A 127 4.05 7.05 -8.00
N THR A 128 3.58 7.41 -9.19
CA THR A 128 4.39 8.05 -10.21
C THR A 128 4.06 9.55 -10.24
N PRO A 129 5.03 10.44 -10.04
CA PRO A 129 4.82 11.87 -10.22
C PRO A 129 4.40 12.19 -11.66
N ALA A 130 3.41 13.07 -11.82
CA ALA A 130 2.96 13.48 -13.14
C ALA A 130 4.12 14.08 -13.95
N GLY A 131 4.30 13.55 -15.17
CA GLY A 131 5.42 13.90 -16.04
C GLY A 131 6.70 13.07 -15.83
N SER A 132 6.70 12.12 -14.88
CA SER A 132 7.73 11.11 -14.69
C SER A 132 7.26 9.75 -15.21
N SER A 133 8.20 8.88 -15.53
CA SER A 133 7.93 7.45 -15.77
C SER A 133 8.40 6.56 -14.62
N THR A 134 9.05 7.14 -13.61
CA THR A 134 9.63 6.39 -12.49
C THR A 134 8.73 6.51 -11.27
N PRO A 135 8.21 5.39 -10.75
CA PRO A 135 7.48 5.40 -9.50
C PRO A 135 8.42 5.67 -8.32
N ILE A 136 7.86 6.24 -7.26
CA ILE A 136 8.53 6.45 -5.98
C ILE A 136 7.72 5.78 -4.87
N ALA A 137 8.39 5.19 -3.89
CA ALA A 137 7.74 4.75 -2.67
C ALA A 137 7.32 5.99 -1.87
N LEU A 138 6.06 6.01 -1.43
CA LEU A 138 5.49 7.11 -0.64
C LEU A 138 5.35 6.74 0.82
N LEU A 139 4.86 5.53 1.06
CA LEU A 139 4.54 5.02 2.39
C LEU A 139 4.98 3.56 2.49
N ASP A 140 5.51 3.21 3.64
CA ASP A 140 5.86 1.84 4.02
C ASP A 140 4.80 1.29 4.97
N LEU A 141 4.37 0.05 4.75
CA LEU A 141 3.52 -0.65 5.71
C LEU A 141 4.35 -1.02 6.94
N GLY A 142 3.79 -0.76 8.11
CA GLY A 142 4.44 -1.01 9.40
C GLY A 142 3.48 -1.58 10.44
N GLY A 143 4.01 -1.76 11.64
CA GLY A 143 3.27 -2.31 12.77
C GLY A 143 2.86 -3.76 12.57
N ALA A 144 1.63 -4.10 12.95
CA ALA A 144 1.07 -5.42 12.72
C ALA A 144 0.48 -5.49 11.30
N ILE A 145 1.10 -6.29 10.45
CA ILE A 145 0.61 -6.59 9.10
C ILE A 145 -0.09 -7.94 9.12
N VAL A 146 -1.38 -7.94 8.74
CA VAL A 146 -2.20 -9.16 8.64
C VAL A 146 -2.62 -9.33 7.19
N VAL A 147 -2.25 -10.46 6.60
CA VAL A 147 -2.64 -10.86 5.24
C VAL A 147 -3.59 -12.04 5.35
N THR A 148 -4.74 -11.95 4.71
CA THR A 148 -5.77 -12.99 4.76
C THR A 148 -6.11 -13.47 3.35
N PRO A 149 -5.57 -14.63 2.92
CA PRO A 149 -6.04 -15.32 1.73
C PRO A 149 -7.35 -16.04 2.07
N ASN A 150 -8.40 -15.74 1.35
CA ASN A 150 -9.71 -16.40 1.53
C ASN A 150 -10.31 -16.73 0.15
N GLY A 151 -9.79 -17.78 -0.48
CA GLY A 151 -10.18 -18.18 -1.83
C GLY A 151 -9.96 -17.03 -2.82
N THR A 152 -11.04 -16.65 -3.51
CA THR A 152 -10.99 -15.54 -4.47
C THR A 152 -11.01 -14.16 -3.80
N SER A 153 -11.38 -14.05 -2.52
CA SER A 153 -11.36 -12.78 -1.77
C SER A 153 -10.10 -12.72 -0.92
N GLN A 154 -9.31 -11.69 -1.07
CA GLN A 154 -8.06 -11.52 -0.37
C GLN A 154 -8.02 -10.15 0.32
N SER A 155 -7.24 -10.04 1.40
CA SER A 155 -7.09 -8.76 2.08
C SER A 155 -5.73 -8.62 2.76
N VAL A 156 -5.34 -7.36 2.98
CA VAL A 156 -4.20 -6.98 3.79
C VAL A 156 -4.59 -5.80 4.68
N THR A 157 -4.08 -5.80 5.91
CA THR A 157 -4.17 -4.66 6.81
C THR A 157 -2.81 -4.41 7.45
N ALA A 158 -2.48 -3.13 7.66
CA ALA A 158 -1.30 -2.71 8.41
C ALA A 158 -1.74 -1.69 9.45
N SER A 159 -1.34 -1.88 10.70
CA SER A 159 -1.70 -0.97 11.80
C SER A 159 -0.95 0.36 11.74
N GLU A 160 0.12 0.44 10.97
CA GLU A 160 0.94 1.63 10.78
C GLU A 160 1.25 1.81 9.30
N LEU A 161 1.34 3.08 8.89
CA LEU A 161 1.88 3.53 7.62
C LEU A 161 2.94 4.58 7.92
N ASP A 162 4.18 4.31 7.55
CA ASP A 162 5.27 5.24 7.76
C ASP A 162 5.63 5.94 6.44
N VAL A 163 5.95 7.22 6.52
CA VAL A 163 6.40 7.98 5.36
C VAL A 163 7.74 7.43 4.87
N ASP A 164 7.79 6.94 3.62
CA ASP A 164 9.02 6.43 3.01
C ASP A 164 10.07 7.53 2.84
N PRO A 165 11.36 7.25 3.10
CA PRO A 165 12.43 8.24 2.95
C PRO A 165 12.54 8.84 1.53
N ALA A 166 12.33 8.06 0.48
CA ALA A 166 12.39 8.55 -0.90
C ALA A 166 11.19 9.45 -1.20
N GLY A 167 9.99 9.05 -0.72
CA GLY A 167 8.76 9.83 -0.81
C GLY A 167 8.88 11.17 -0.10
N ALA A 168 9.38 11.17 1.15
CA ALA A 168 9.62 12.38 1.93
C ALA A 168 10.57 13.34 1.18
N ALA A 169 11.74 12.83 0.76
CA ALA A 169 12.75 13.64 0.07
C ALA A 169 12.22 14.22 -1.24
N TYR A 170 11.47 13.43 -2.01
CA TYR A 170 10.86 13.89 -3.26
C TYR A 170 9.83 14.99 -3.01
N LEU A 171 8.88 14.76 -2.10
CA LEU A 171 7.80 15.71 -1.82
C LEU A 171 8.33 17.01 -1.24
N ASP A 172 9.28 16.93 -0.31
CA ASP A 172 9.89 18.13 0.29
C ASP A 172 10.66 18.96 -0.74
N SER A 173 11.40 18.30 -1.62
CA SER A 173 12.12 18.96 -2.70
C SER A 173 11.16 19.62 -3.71
N ALA A 174 10.18 18.87 -4.21
CA ALA A 174 9.27 19.34 -5.26
C ALA A 174 8.29 20.41 -4.78
N LEU A 175 7.95 20.39 -3.48
CA LEU A 175 7.01 21.31 -2.86
C LEU A 175 7.68 22.45 -2.08
N HIS A 176 9.02 22.47 -2.03
CA HIS A 176 9.84 23.42 -1.26
C HIS A 176 9.38 23.54 0.21
N THR A 177 9.25 22.39 0.86
CA THR A 177 8.77 22.26 2.24
C THR A 177 9.67 21.30 3.03
N SER A 178 9.41 21.13 4.30
CA SER A 178 9.97 20.11 5.20
C SER A 178 8.84 19.44 5.98
N ALA A 179 7.69 19.27 5.32
CA ALA A 179 6.47 18.75 5.95
C ALA A 179 6.48 17.22 6.09
N PHE A 180 7.24 16.53 5.24
CA PHE A 180 7.24 15.07 5.16
C PHE A 180 8.48 14.51 5.83
N VAL A 181 8.31 13.87 6.99
CA VAL A 181 9.42 13.34 7.77
C VAL A 181 9.51 11.84 7.56
N ALA A 182 10.66 11.35 7.08
CA ALA A 182 10.90 9.93 6.87
C ALA A 182 10.70 9.12 8.17
N GLY A 183 9.97 8.01 8.09
CA GLY A 183 9.61 7.16 9.22
C GLY A 183 8.55 7.76 10.14
N GLN A 184 7.92 8.86 9.76
CA GLN A 184 6.78 9.40 10.49
C GLN A 184 5.54 8.56 10.21
N ASN A 185 4.85 8.15 11.27
CA ASN A 185 3.58 7.45 11.13
C ASN A 185 2.52 8.39 10.53
N ALA A 186 2.03 8.03 9.34
CA ALA A 186 0.98 8.74 8.60
C ALA A 186 -0.40 8.13 8.84
N GLY A 187 -0.51 6.94 9.47
CA GLY A 187 -1.78 6.31 9.73
C GLY A 187 -1.76 4.79 9.62
N SER A 188 -2.78 4.22 9.02
CA SER A 188 -2.93 2.78 8.81
C SER A 188 -3.44 2.48 7.39
N PHE A 189 -3.33 1.21 6.98
CA PHE A 189 -3.73 0.76 5.66
C PHE A 189 -4.64 -0.47 5.73
N SER A 190 -5.60 -0.53 4.84
CA SER A 190 -6.38 -1.74 4.59
C SER A 190 -6.68 -1.86 3.10
N ALA A 191 -6.56 -3.05 2.55
CA ALA A 191 -7.03 -3.34 1.20
C ALA A 191 -7.74 -4.68 1.15
N SER A 192 -8.75 -4.77 0.30
CA SER A 192 -9.43 -6.01 -0.05
C SER A 192 -9.64 -6.05 -1.56
N TRP A 193 -9.45 -7.23 -2.15
CA TRP A 193 -9.60 -7.42 -3.59
C TRP A 193 -10.09 -8.83 -3.90
N THR A 194 -10.55 -9.00 -5.12
CA THR A 194 -10.96 -10.29 -5.64
C THR A 194 -9.97 -10.74 -6.70
N VAL A 195 -9.51 -11.99 -6.62
CA VAL A 195 -8.65 -12.61 -7.63
C VAL A 195 -9.50 -13.49 -8.54
N SER A 196 -9.30 -13.37 -9.85
CA SER A 196 -9.78 -14.33 -10.82
C SER A 196 -8.62 -15.21 -11.23
N GLY A 197 -8.70 -16.50 -10.90
CA GLY A 197 -7.78 -17.50 -11.42
C GLY A 197 -8.27 -17.99 -12.78
N SER A 198 -7.37 -18.13 -13.72
CA SER A 198 -7.59 -18.86 -14.97
C SER A 198 -7.32 -20.35 -14.77
#